data_fa89f5e974bcf49d8298a37c8a0e6081
#
_entry.id   fa89f5e974bcf49d8298a37c8a0e6081
#
_cell.length_a   1.000
_cell.length_b   1.000
_cell.length_c   1.000
_cell.angle_alpha   90.00
_cell.angle_beta   90.00
_cell.angle_gamma   90.00
#
_symmetry.space_group_name_H-M   'P 1'
#
loop_
_entity.id
_entity.type
_entity.pdbx_description
1 polymer ?
#
loop_
_entity_poly.entity_id
_entity_poly.type
_entity_poly.pdbx_seq_one_letter_code
_entity_poly.pdbx_strand_id
1 'polypeptide(L)'
;MALVLNDRVKETSNSTGTGVFSLNGAVTGFEGFVVGIGNTNTTYYAIFNGGTDEWEVGLGTIADATPDTLTRTTVITSSNSDNVVNFTSGTKDVFCTLPASKAVYLNAAGDAVGVQGGNITTFGSSFSNYNNITSNATTTLATTSNAFLAGIITVSANAIWTLGGNGTLTII
;
A
#
# COMPACT_ATOMS: atom_id res chain seq x y z
N MET A 1 12.43 5.44 12.16
CA MET A 1 12.03 4.45 11.13
C MET A 1 10.83 5.00 10.40
N ALA A 2 10.95 5.29 9.12
CA ALA A 2 9.88 5.77 8.26
C ALA A 2 9.64 4.76 7.12
N LEU A 3 8.43 4.69 6.56
CA LEU A 3 8.19 4.02 5.29
C LEU A 3 8.59 4.99 4.17
N VAL A 4 9.56 4.62 3.37
CA VAL A 4 10.09 5.41 2.26
C VAL A 4 9.95 4.62 0.96
N LEU A 5 9.46 5.27 -0.07
CA LEU A 5 9.45 4.78 -1.45
C LEU A 5 10.26 5.76 -2.29
N ASN A 6 11.08 5.24 -3.17
CA ASN A 6 11.83 6.06 -4.11
C ASN A 6 11.97 5.35 -5.45
N ASP A 7 12.15 6.14 -6.50
CA ASP A 7 12.30 5.65 -7.86
C ASP A 7 13.71 5.14 -8.11
N ARG A 8 13.84 4.13 -8.98
CA ARG A 8 15.13 3.62 -9.47
C ARG A 8 16.08 3.13 -8.37
N VAL A 9 15.54 2.59 -7.27
CA VAL A 9 16.33 1.91 -6.24
C VAL A 9 16.40 0.43 -6.58
N LYS A 10 17.59 -0.07 -6.89
CA LYS A 10 17.83 -1.46 -7.24
C LYS A 10 19.26 -1.88 -6.94
N GLU A 11 19.40 -3.00 -6.28
CA GLU A 11 20.65 -3.71 -6.06
C GLU A 11 20.51 -5.18 -6.46
N THR A 12 21.62 -5.90 -6.44
CA THR A 12 21.60 -7.37 -6.53
C THR A 12 21.90 -7.99 -5.16
N SER A 13 21.60 -9.27 -5.02
CA SER A 13 21.95 -10.07 -3.86
C SER A 13 22.24 -11.52 -4.25
N ASN A 14 23.24 -12.12 -3.60
CA ASN A 14 23.54 -13.56 -3.70
C ASN A 14 23.06 -14.33 -2.47
N SER A 15 22.36 -13.69 -1.55
CA SER A 15 21.84 -14.32 -0.34
C SER A 15 20.90 -15.46 -0.66
N THR A 16 20.93 -16.50 0.16
CA THR A 16 20.07 -17.68 0.07
C THR A 16 19.29 -17.87 1.37
N GLY A 17 18.29 -18.73 1.33
CA GLY A 17 17.52 -19.05 2.52
C GLY A 17 16.41 -18.05 2.82
N THR A 18 15.94 -18.10 4.07
CA THR A 18 14.82 -17.28 4.57
C THR A 18 15.30 -16.05 5.37
N GLY A 19 16.60 -15.84 5.50
CA GLY A 19 17.22 -14.82 6.35
C GLY A 19 17.26 -13.42 5.73
N VAL A 20 18.10 -12.59 6.34
CA VAL A 20 18.43 -11.24 5.87
C VAL A 20 19.20 -11.32 4.55
N PHE A 21 18.91 -10.39 3.65
CA PHE A 21 19.60 -10.27 2.38
C PHE A 21 20.76 -9.27 2.49
N SER A 22 21.96 -9.71 2.14
CA SER A 22 23.11 -8.83 1.89
C SER A 22 22.96 -8.22 0.49
N LEU A 23 23.13 -6.92 0.40
CA LEU A 23 23.01 -6.16 -0.84
C LEU A 23 24.41 -5.92 -1.44
N ASN A 24 24.56 -6.09 -2.75
CA ASN A 24 25.85 -6.06 -3.44
C ASN A 24 26.20 -4.68 -4.01
N GLY A 25 25.41 -3.66 -3.73
CA GLY A 25 25.53 -2.32 -4.28
C GLY A 25 24.64 -2.07 -5.49
N ALA A 26 24.50 -0.78 -5.82
CA ALA A 26 23.59 -0.29 -6.85
C ALA A 26 23.88 -0.88 -8.25
N VAL A 27 22.84 -1.28 -8.95
CA VAL A 27 22.92 -1.65 -10.36
C VAL A 27 23.16 -0.39 -11.19
N THR A 28 23.94 -0.48 -12.27
CA THR A 28 24.22 0.64 -13.16
C THR A 28 22.94 1.38 -13.56
N GLY A 29 22.92 2.68 -13.32
CA GLY A 29 21.78 3.55 -13.60
C GLY A 29 20.67 3.51 -12.55
N PHE A 30 20.90 2.86 -11.40
CA PHE A 30 20.03 2.84 -10.24
C PHE A 30 20.75 3.41 -9.01
N GLU A 31 20.00 3.72 -7.98
CA GLU A 31 20.52 4.03 -6.64
C GLU A 31 20.53 2.79 -5.75
N GLY A 32 21.45 2.77 -4.76
CA GLY A 32 21.45 1.77 -3.71
C GLY A 32 20.35 2.05 -2.67
N PHE A 33 19.98 1.02 -1.92
CA PHE A 33 18.92 1.14 -0.91
C PHE A 33 19.27 2.13 0.21
N VAL A 34 20.52 2.17 0.67
CA VAL A 34 20.91 3.13 1.72
C VAL A 34 20.79 4.58 1.24
N VAL A 35 21.13 4.84 -0.02
CA VAL A 35 21.02 6.17 -0.62
C VAL A 35 19.57 6.56 -0.87
N GLY A 36 18.80 5.67 -1.51
CA GLY A 36 17.44 5.97 -1.94
C GLY A 36 16.39 5.86 -0.83
N ILE A 37 16.57 4.96 0.14
CA ILE A 37 15.62 4.70 1.22
C ILE A 37 16.11 5.24 2.56
N GLY A 38 17.39 5.13 2.82
CA GLY A 38 18.02 5.55 4.06
C GLY A 38 18.12 4.46 5.11
N ASN A 39 19.15 4.58 5.94
CA ASN A 39 19.42 3.65 7.03
C ASN A 39 18.27 3.60 8.03
N THR A 40 17.95 2.42 8.53
CA THR A 40 16.88 2.09 9.49
C THR A 40 15.45 2.35 9.01
N ASN A 41 15.26 2.83 7.79
CA ASN A 41 13.93 3.01 7.22
C ASN A 41 13.39 1.71 6.64
N THR A 42 12.06 1.65 6.52
CA THR A 42 11.35 0.57 5.84
C THR A 42 11.00 0.96 4.43
N THR A 43 10.91 -0.02 3.54
CA THR A 43 10.44 0.16 2.17
C THR A 43 9.71 -1.09 1.71
N TYR A 44 8.84 -0.93 0.71
CA TYR A 44 8.38 -2.10 -0.04
C TYR A 44 9.45 -2.54 -1.02
N TYR A 45 9.67 -3.84 -1.06
CA TYR A 45 10.67 -4.46 -1.94
C TYR A 45 10.03 -5.54 -2.81
N ALA A 46 10.67 -5.83 -3.93
CA ALA A 46 10.52 -7.08 -4.66
C ALA A 46 11.90 -7.74 -4.80
N ILE A 47 11.92 -9.04 -4.64
CA ILE A 47 13.08 -9.91 -4.89
C ILE A 47 12.68 -10.90 -5.97
N PHE A 48 13.56 -11.09 -6.95
CA PHE A 48 13.38 -12.03 -8.04
C PHE A 48 14.68 -12.79 -8.29
N ASN A 49 14.63 -14.13 -8.28
CA ASN A 49 15.77 -14.98 -8.63
C ASN A 49 15.69 -15.38 -10.11
N GLY A 50 16.47 -14.70 -10.94
CA GLY A 50 16.47 -14.93 -12.39
C GLY A 50 16.81 -16.38 -12.76
N GLY A 51 16.00 -16.96 -13.66
CA GLY A 51 16.17 -18.36 -14.09
C GLY A 51 15.51 -19.40 -13.18
N THR A 52 14.74 -18.95 -12.17
CA THR A 52 13.91 -19.77 -11.31
C THR A 52 12.51 -19.16 -11.21
N ASP A 53 11.58 -19.86 -10.54
CA ASP A 53 10.23 -19.35 -10.25
C ASP A 53 10.18 -18.63 -8.89
N GLU A 54 11.32 -18.36 -8.25
CA GLU A 54 11.39 -17.78 -6.92
C GLU A 54 11.26 -16.26 -6.97
N TRP A 55 10.24 -15.74 -6.32
CA TRP A 55 10.04 -14.30 -6.15
C TRP A 55 9.30 -13.99 -4.84
N GLU A 56 9.51 -12.78 -4.33
CA GLU A 56 8.88 -12.30 -3.11
C GLU A 56 8.67 -10.79 -3.17
N VAL A 57 7.50 -10.32 -2.75
CA VAL A 57 7.20 -8.91 -2.54
C VAL A 57 6.83 -8.70 -1.09
N GLY A 58 7.42 -7.70 -0.45
CA GLY A 58 7.22 -7.49 0.98
C GLY A 58 7.53 -6.09 1.46
N LEU A 59 7.45 -5.94 2.77
CA LEU A 59 7.96 -4.80 3.52
C LEU A 59 9.25 -5.21 4.23
N GLY A 60 10.30 -4.41 4.09
CA GLY A 60 11.59 -4.70 4.71
C GLY A 60 12.25 -3.48 5.29
N THR A 61 13.24 -3.70 6.12
CA THR A 61 14.05 -2.66 6.78
C THR A 61 15.45 -2.67 6.21
N ILE A 62 15.96 -1.49 5.86
CA ILE A 62 17.31 -1.29 5.33
C ILE A 62 18.26 -0.99 6.49
N ALA A 63 19.43 -1.59 6.45
CA ALA A 63 20.51 -1.23 7.35
C ALA A 63 21.79 -0.94 6.55
N ASP A 64 22.41 0.22 6.87
CA ASP A 64 23.73 0.62 6.42
C ASP A 64 24.75 -0.23 7.19
N ALA A 65 25.36 -1.14 6.50
CA ALA A 65 26.32 -2.11 7.01
C ALA A 65 27.39 -2.40 5.94
N THR A 66 28.24 -3.38 6.18
CA THR A 66 29.25 -3.81 5.19
C THR A 66 29.19 -5.34 5.03
N PRO A 67 28.48 -5.86 4.02
CA PRO A 67 27.63 -5.16 3.05
C PRO A 67 26.31 -4.65 3.66
N ASP A 68 25.62 -3.71 2.98
CA ASP A 68 24.29 -3.24 3.34
C ASP A 68 23.30 -4.40 3.39
N THR A 69 22.22 -4.25 4.15
CA THR A 69 21.27 -5.35 4.33
C THR A 69 19.82 -4.93 4.18
N LEU A 70 19.00 -5.88 3.70
CA LEU A 70 17.56 -5.84 3.72
C LEU A 70 17.03 -6.94 4.64
N THR A 71 16.40 -6.56 5.74
CA THR A 71 15.63 -7.48 6.59
C THR A 71 14.21 -7.59 6.07
N ARG A 72 13.78 -8.80 5.71
CA ARG A 72 12.42 -9.10 5.20
C ARG A 72 11.45 -9.16 6.38
N THR A 73 10.74 -8.05 6.64
CA THR A 73 9.93 -7.90 7.86
C THR A 73 8.55 -8.53 7.69
N THR A 74 7.92 -8.34 6.53
CA THR A 74 6.59 -8.87 6.24
C THR A 74 6.50 -9.23 4.77
N VAL A 75 6.16 -10.46 4.46
CA VAL A 75 5.84 -10.87 3.08
C VAL A 75 4.41 -10.48 2.77
N ILE A 76 4.20 -9.87 1.61
CA ILE A 76 2.89 -9.47 1.09
C ILE A 76 2.36 -10.52 0.12
N THR A 77 3.24 -10.94 -0.81
CA THR A 77 2.94 -12.01 -1.76
C THR A 77 4.24 -12.67 -2.23
N SER A 78 4.19 -13.95 -2.53
CA SER A 78 5.38 -14.70 -2.94
C SER A 78 5.06 -15.96 -3.74
N SER A 79 6.08 -16.51 -4.39
CA SER A 79 6.02 -17.83 -5.04
C SER A 79 5.86 -18.99 -4.04
N ASN A 80 5.97 -18.75 -2.75
CA ASN A 80 5.79 -19.73 -1.68
C ASN A 80 4.44 -19.58 -0.96
N SER A 81 3.34 -19.42 -1.72
CA SER A 81 2.00 -19.25 -1.17
C SER A 81 1.93 -18.12 -0.13
N ASP A 82 2.51 -16.97 -0.47
CA ASP A 82 2.59 -15.77 0.34
C ASP A 82 3.39 -15.91 1.67
N ASN A 83 4.10 -17.01 1.82
CA ASN A 83 5.08 -17.18 2.90
C ASN A 83 6.47 -16.72 2.46
N VAL A 84 7.37 -16.57 3.43
CA VAL A 84 8.78 -16.23 3.18
C VAL A 84 9.42 -17.27 2.25
N VAL A 85 10.07 -16.79 1.19
CA VAL A 85 10.73 -17.67 0.22
C VAL A 85 12.09 -18.13 0.75
N ASN A 86 12.35 -19.42 0.64
CA ASN A 86 13.67 -20.00 0.87
C ASN A 86 14.47 -19.97 -0.44
N PHE A 87 15.03 -18.80 -0.75
CA PHE A 87 15.73 -18.58 -2.01
C PHE A 87 16.93 -19.52 -2.19
N THR A 88 17.03 -20.10 -3.36
CA THR A 88 18.16 -20.93 -3.78
C THR A 88 19.33 -20.08 -4.25
N SER A 89 20.43 -20.72 -4.66
CA SER A 89 21.60 -20.04 -5.22
C SER A 89 21.26 -19.28 -6.52
N GLY A 90 22.05 -18.27 -6.83
CA GLY A 90 21.87 -17.38 -7.99
C GLY A 90 21.87 -15.93 -7.58
N THR A 91 22.04 -15.04 -8.53
CA THR A 91 21.96 -13.59 -8.30
C THR A 91 20.50 -13.16 -8.38
N LYS A 92 20.02 -12.57 -7.30
CA LYS A 92 18.67 -11.99 -7.20
C LYS A 92 18.71 -10.52 -7.53
N ASP A 93 17.72 -10.07 -8.26
CA ASP A 93 17.37 -8.66 -8.36
C ASP A 93 16.54 -8.26 -7.14
N VAL A 94 16.94 -7.18 -6.48
CA VAL A 94 16.24 -6.59 -5.32
C VAL A 94 15.94 -5.14 -5.64
N PHE A 95 14.68 -4.73 -5.62
CA PHE A 95 14.31 -3.36 -5.98
C PHE A 95 13.13 -2.83 -5.15
N CYS A 96 13.10 -1.51 -5.00
CA CYS A 96 11.97 -0.79 -4.39
C CYS A 96 10.77 -0.82 -5.35
N THR A 97 9.59 -1.12 -4.84
CA THR A 97 8.34 -1.16 -5.61
C THR A 97 7.15 -0.80 -4.75
N LEU A 98 6.09 -0.27 -5.35
CA LEU A 98 4.79 -0.13 -4.69
C LEU A 98 3.95 -1.38 -5.01
N PRO A 99 3.66 -2.25 -4.03
CA PRO A 99 2.81 -3.41 -4.26
C PRO A 99 1.41 -3.01 -4.71
N ALA A 100 0.82 -3.75 -5.65
CA ALA A 100 -0.51 -3.47 -6.19
C ALA A 100 -1.58 -3.42 -5.08
N SER A 101 -1.48 -4.28 -4.06
CA SER A 101 -2.37 -4.29 -2.89
C SER A 101 -2.24 -3.06 -1.98
N LYS A 102 -1.23 -2.23 -2.19
CA LYS A 102 -0.96 -0.98 -1.44
C LYS A 102 -1.15 0.27 -2.29
N ALA A 103 -1.44 0.10 -3.56
CA ALA A 103 -1.66 1.19 -4.49
C ALA A 103 -3.13 1.63 -4.52
N VAL A 104 -3.36 2.92 -4.78
CA VAL A 104 -4.65 3.43 -5.25
C VAL A 104 -4.51 3.70 -6.74
N TYR A 105 -5.40 3.15 -7.53
CA TYR A 105 -5.35 3.26 -8.99
C TYR A 105 -6.78 3.37 -9.58
N LEU A 106 -6.89 3.80 -10.82
CA LEU A 106 -8.16 3.82 -11.54
C LEU A 106 -8.39 2.46 -12.22
N ASN A 107 -9.59 1.91 -12.06
CA ASN A 107 -10.02 0.73 -12.82
C ASN A 107 -10.37 1.09 -14.27
N ALA A 108 -10.77 0.11 -15.07
CA ALA A 108 -11.13 0.32 -16.47
C ALA A 108 -12.40 1.22 -16.64
N ALA A 109 -13.23 1.33 -15.61
CA ALA A 109 -14.39 2.23 -15.61
C ALA A 109 -14.04 3.65 -15.16
N GLY A 110 -12.80 3.89 -14.72
CA GLY A 110 -12.34 5.18 -14.21
C GLY A 110 -12.61 5.41 -12.73
N ASP A 111 -13.04 4.40 -11.98
CA ASP A 111 -13.23 4.50 -10.54
C ASP A 111 -11.91 4.32 -9.80
N ALA A 112 -11.71 5.09 -8.74
CA ALA A 112 -10.57 4.88 -7.84
C ALA A 112 -10.77 3.61 -7.01
N VAL A 113 -9.86 2.65 -7.18
CA VAL A 113 -9.82 1.39 -6.44
C VAL A 113 -8.48 1.25 -5.75
N GLY A 114 -8.43 0.49 -4.67
CA GLY A 114 -7.20 0.27 -3.92
C GLY A 114 -7.47 0.01 -2.45
N VAL A 115 -6.56 0.43 -1.58
CA VAL A 115 -6.62 0.13 -0.14
C VAL A 115 -7.98 0.48 0.45
N GLN A 116 -8.81 -0.53 0.67
CA GLN A 116 -10.07 -0.38 1.39
C GLN A 116 -9.80 -0.37 2.89
N GLY A 117 -10.28 0.68 3.57
CA GLY A 117 -10.23 0.78 5.03
C GLY A 117 -9.42 1.96 5.59
N GLY A 118 -8.78 2.75 4.74
CA GLY A 118 -8.27 4.06 5.13
C GLY A 118 -9.35 5.11 4.97
N ASN A 119 -9.60 5.89 6.02
CA ASN A 119 -10.41 7.09 5.93
C ASN A 119 -9.76 8.03 4.90
N ILE A 120 -10.27 8.05 3.65
CA ILE A 120 -9.81 9.02 2.65
C ILE A 120 -10.40 10.37 3.05
N THR A 121 -9.70 11.05 3.95
CA THR A 121 -10.13 12.33 4.49
C THR A 121 -9.74 13.52 3.63
N THR A 122 -9.01 13.30 2.51
CA THR A 122 -8.55 14.44 1.71
C THR A 122 -8.42 14.10 0.23
N PHE A 123 -9.51 14.23 -0.51
CA PHE A 123 -9.44 14.50 -1.93
C PHE A 123 -9.62 16.01 -2.14
N GLY A 124 -8.51 16.75 -2.21
CA GLY A 124 -8.55 18.17 -2.47
C GLY A 124 -9.44 18.97 -1.49
N SER A 125 -9.78 20.18 -1.84
CA SER A 125 -10.61 21.08 -1.04
C SER A 125 -12.12 20.94 -1.29
N SER A 126 -12.58 19.82 -1.87
CA SER A 126 -14.00 19.59 -2.13
C SER A 126 -14.49 18.30 -1.49
N PHE A 127 -15.49 18.43 -0.63
CA PHE A 127 -16.31 17.31 -0.19
C PHE A 127 -17.50 17.20 -1.14
N SER A 128 -17.67 16.02 -1.78
CA SER A 128 -18.93 15.75 -2.48
C SER A 128 -19.80 14.85 -1.62
N ASN A 129 -21.03 15.24 -1.43
CA ASN A 129 -22.08 14.44 -0.81
C ASN A 129 -23.22 14.22 -1.78
N TYR A 130 -23.97 13.16 -1.58
CA TYR A 130 -25.19 12.95 -2.34
C TYR A 130 -26.23 13.99 -1.92
N ASN A 131 -26.62 14.86 -2.82
CA ASN A 131 -27.71 15.82 -2.61
C ASN A 131 -29.06 15.32 -3.14
N ASN A 132 -29.08 14.17 -3.80
CA ASN A 132 -30.29 13.53 -4.29
C ASN A 132 -30.26 12.03 -4.03
N ILE A 133 -31.17 11.53 -3.22
CA ILE A 133 -31.35 10.11 -2.90
C ILE A 133 -32.49 9.57 -3.73
N THR A 134 -32.15 8.83 -4.78
CA THR A 134 -33.11 8.29 -5.76
C THR A 134 -33.48 6.82 -5.49
N SER A 135 -32.78 6.15 -4.61
CA SER A 135 -33.04 4.78 -4.15
C SER A 135 -32.80 4.67 -2.64
N ASN A 136 -33.24 3.58 -2.05
CA ASN A 136 -33.02 3.38 -0.60
C ASN A 136 -31.52 3.43 -0.27
N ALA A 137 -31.15 4.26 0.66
CA ALA A 137 -29.78 4.43 1.12
C ALA A 137 -29.70 4.37 2.65
N THR A 138 -28.66 3.73 3.16
CA THR A 138 -28.37 3.70 4.60
C THR A 138 -27.00 4.31 4.84
N THR A 139 -26.96 5.32 5.69
CA THR A 139 -25.70 5.88 6.20
C THR A 139 -25.53 5.45 7.64
N THR A 140 -24.49 4.66 7.92
CA THR A 140 -24.17 4.21 9.26
C THR A 140 -22.99 4.99 9.80
N LEU A 141 -23.18 5.70 10.90
CA LEU A 141 -22.10 6.40 11.62
C LEU A 141 -21.60 5.52 12.77
N ALA A 142 -20.31 5.23 12.74
CA ALA A 142 -19.66 4.60 13.90
C ALA A 142 -19.61 5.59 15.10
N THR A 143 -19.52 5.07 16.31
CA THR A 143 -19.51 5.87 17.54
C THR A 143 -18.35 6.88 17.64
N THR A 144 -17.32 6.69 16.83
CA THR A 144 -16.10 7.54 16.77
C THR A 144 -16.04 8.39 15.50
N SER A 145 -17.11 8.41 14.68
CA SER A 145 -17.11 9.09 13.38
C SER A 145 -18.16 10.21 13.36
N ASN A 146 -17.79 11.32 12.74
CA ASN A 146 -18.71 12.41 12.43
C ASN A 146 -18.91 12.50 10.91
N ALA A 147 -20.11 12.79 10.47
CA ALA A 147 -20.41 13.09 9.07
C ALA A 147 -20.93 14.53 8.95
N PHE A 148 -20.50 15.21 7.90
CA PHE A 148 -20.97 16.54 7.56
C PHE A 148 -21.63 16.48 6.19
N LEU A 149 -22.85 17.01 6.09
CA LEU A 149 -23.60 17.14 4.85
C LEU A 149 -23.85 18.63 4.59
N ALA A 150 -23.49 19.10 3.42
CA ALA A 150 -23.68 20.49 3.02
C ALA A 150 -24.68 20.59 1.86
N GLY A 151 -25.62 21.52 1.97
CA GLY A 151 -26.64 21.78 0.97
C GLY A 151 -27.96 21.04 1.17
N ILE A 152 -28.89 21.23 0.22
CA ILE A 152 -30.21 20.61 0.25
C ILE A 152 -30.09 19.13 -0.11
N ILE A 153 -30.61 18.25 0.72
CA ILE A 153 -30.71 16.83 0.42
C ILE A 153 -32.14 16.52 0.03
N THR A 154 -32.34 16.02 -1.17
CA THR A 154 -33.63 15.62 -1.69
C THR A 154 -33.73 14.09 -1.66
N VAL A 155 -34.77 13.58 -1.00
CA VAL A 155 -35.14 12.17 -1.06
C VAL A 155 -36.28 12.03 -2.05
N SER A 156 -36.04 11.30 -3.13
CA SER A 156 -37.06 11.12 -4.20
C SER A 156 -38.27 10.31 -3.70
N ALA A 157 -39.39 10.44 -4.37
CA ALA A 157 -40.58 9.65 -4.07
C ALA A 157 -40.26 8.15 -4.09
N ASN A 158 -40.70 7.41 -3.08
CA ASN A 158 -40.43 5.98 -2.87
C ASN A 158 -38.97 5.61 -2.51
N ALA A 159 -38.10 6.59 -2.25
CA ALA A 159 -36.77 6.34 -1.66
C ALA A 159 -36.82 6.55 -0.14
N ILE A 160 -36.00 5.80 0.58
CA ILE A 160 -35.84 5.94 2.03
C ILE A 160 -34.35 6.21 2.31
N TRP A 161 -34.08 7.25 3.09
CA TRP A 161 -32.77 7.47 3.63
C TRP A 161 -32.77 7.12 5.12
N THR A 162 -31.99 6.10 5.49
CA THR A 162 -31.86 5.61 6.86
C THR A 162 -30.55 6.06 7.45
N LEU A 163 -30.60 6.69 8.63
CA LEU A 163 -29.44 6.92 9.48
C LEU A 163 -29.36 5.79 10.49
N GLY A 164 -28.28 4.99 10.41
CA GLY A 164 -28.01 3.90 11.33
C GLY A 164 -26.89 4.28 12.31
N GLY A 165 -26.77 3.50 13.40
CA GLY A 165 -25.77 3.72 14.46
C GLY A 165 -26.24 4.69 15.53
N ASN A 166 -25.32 5.23 16.31
CA ASN A 166 -25.61 6.15 17.43
C ASN A 166 -25.41 7.62 17.05
N GLY A 167 -25.50 7.94 15.76
CA GLY A 167 -25.34 9.31 15.26
C GLY A 167 -26.57 10.17 15.49
N THR A 168 -26.38 11.48 15.66
CA THR A 168 -27.42 12.49 15.74
C THR A 168 -27.42 13.32 14.46
N LEU A 169 -28.59 13.47 13.84
CA LEU A 169 -28.79 14.42 12.74
C LEU A 169 -29.21 15.76 13.32
N THR A 170 -28.41 16.79 13.11
CA THR A 170 -28.78 18.17 13.41
C THR A 170 -29.08 18.91 12.11
N ILE A 171 -30.26 19.43 11.99
CA ILE A 171 -30.70 20.29 10.86
C ILE A 171 -30.65 21.74 11.39
N ILE A 172 -29.90 22.59 10.68
CA ILE A 172 -29.74 24.01 10.99
C ILE A 172 -30.39 24.84 9.89
#